data_1381ccfaf0dff26273be0c39f9e3ba63
#
_entry.id   1381ccfaf0dff26273be0c39f9e3ba63
#
_cell.length_a   1.000
_cell.length_b   1.000
_cell.length_c   1.000
_cell.angle_alpha   90.00
_cell.angle_beta   90.00
_cell.angle_gamma   90.00
#
_symmetry.space_group_name_H-M   'P 1'
#
loop_
_entity.id
_entity.type
_entity.pdbx_description
1 polymer ?
#
loop_
_entity_poly.entity_id
_entity_poly.type
_entity_poly.pdbx_seq_one_letter_code
_entity_poly.pdbx_strand_id
1 'polypeptide(L)'
;LPLCTNLYEKAKIWNKIINKETNMEFVKYAWQQIQSSIIKNGIVAQNIKTPVAVGKKCYYTTSVGIVKQRTANGKKYFDIKNAEPATLYIFEDTMEWIAQGHRTIPISRIIKINISTDYKLVSFILRNEAASINFYSTEAKIIQCIIPLIQKERM
;
A
#
# COMPACT_ATOMS: atom_id res chain seq x y z
N LEU A 1 -22.71 -10.51 3.38
CA LEU A 1 -21.80 -9.39 3.54
C LEU A 1 -22.63 -8.17 3.77
N PRO A 2 -22.45 -7.52 4.94
CA PRO A 2 -22.88 -6.18 4.99
C PRO A 2 -22.34 -5.53 3.73
N LEU A 3 -23.21 -4.90 2.99
CA LEU A 3 -22.81 -4.13 1.86
C LEU A 3 -21.69 -3.22 2.33
N CYS A 4 -20.46 -3.67 2.16
CA CYS A 4 -19.32 -2.79 2.32
C CYS A 4 -19.50 -1.73 1.27
N THR A 5 -20.06 -0.63 1.69
CA THR A 5 -20.32 0.50 0.82
C THR A 5 -19.02 1.17 0.40
N ASN A 6 -17.91 0.80 1.05
CA ASN A 6 -16.62 1.32 0.67
C ASN A 6 -15.58 0.20 0.54
N LEU A 7 -14.68 0.42 -0.36
CA LEU A 7 -13.59 -0.47 -0.69
C LEU A 7 -12.65 -0.76 0.48
N TYR A 8 -12.45 0.25 1.33
CA TYR A 8 -11.56 0.16 2.48
C TYR A 8 -11.96 -0.99 3.42
N GLU A 9 -13.24 -1.02 3.85
CA GLU A 9 -13.74 -2.04 4.75
C GLU A 9 -13.71 -3.42 4.12
N LYS A 10 -14.13 -3.52 2.86
CA LYS A 10 -14.15 -4.78 2.11
C LYS A 10 -12.74 -5.34 1.97
N ALA A 11 -11.78 -4.50 1.62
CA ALA A 11 -10.39 -4.91 1.49
C ALA A 11 -9.82 -5.39 2.82
N LYS A 12 -10.09 -4.70 3.91
CA LYS A 12 -9.64 -5.10 5.25
C LYS A 12 -10.20 -6.47 5.65
N ILE A 13 -11.47 -6.72 5.41
CA ILE A 13 -12.12 -8.01 5.73
C ILE A 13 -11.48 -9.14 4.92
N TRP A 14 -11.37 -8.98 3.60
CA TRP A 14 -10.79 -9.98 2.72
C TRP A 14 -9.32 -10.23 3.04
N ASN A 15 -8.57 -9.18 3.38
CA ASN A 15 -7.17 -9.30 3.73
C ASN A 15 -6.95 -10.20 4.95
N LYS A 16 -7.79 -10.08 5.97
CA LYS A 16 -7.71 -10.95 7.14
C LYS A 16 -7.91 -12.43 6.79
N ILE A 17 -8.83 -12.71 5.87
CA ILE A 17 -9.11 -14.08 5.42
C ILE A 17 -7.93 -14.60 4.61
N ILE A 18 -7.43 -13.82 3.66
CA ILE A 18 -6.35 -14.21 2.75
C ILE A 18 -5.04 -14.47 3.51
N ASN A 19 -4.73 -13.66 4.51
CA ASN A 19 -3.48 -13.80 5.25
C ASN A 19 -3.39 -15.08 6.09
N LYS A 20 -4.50 -15.77 6.33
CA LYS A 20 -4.52 -17.07 7.01
C LYS A 20 -4.37 -18.24 6.05
N GLU A 21 -4.41 -17.97 4.74
CA GLU A 21 -4.34 -19.00 3.73
C GLU A 21 -2.91 -19.29 3.31
N THR A 22 -2.54 -20.56 3.26
CA THR A 22 -1.20 -21.00 2.86
C THR A 22 -1.15 -21.43 1.39
N ASN A 23 -2.29 -21.66 0.76
CA ASN A 23 -2.34 -22.03 -0.66
C ASN A 23 -2.20 -20.77 -1.52
N MET A 24 -1.02 -20.59 -2.12
CA MET A 24 -0.70 -19.40 -2.90
C MET A 24 -1.57 -19.24 -4.16
N GLU A 25 -2.04 -20.31 -4.75
CA GLU A 25 -2.96 -20.23 -5.89
C GLU A 25 -4.30 -19.63 -5.49
N PHE A 26 -4.81 -20.04 -4.34
CA PHE A 26 -6.02 -19.45 -3.79
C PHE A 26 -5.82 -17.98 -3.44
N VAL A 27 -4.69 -17.65 -2.82
CA VAL A 27 -4.34 -16.26 -2.48
C VAL A 27 -4.31 -15.39 -3.75
N LYS A 28 -3.67 -15.88 -4.79
CA LYS A 28 -3.57 -15.18 -6.08
C LYS A 28 -4.95 -14.96 -6.69
N TYR A 29 -5.79 -15.98 -6.70
CA TYR A 29 -7.16 -15.88 -7.21
C TYR A 29 -7.98 -14.87 -6.41
N ALA A 30 -7.91 -14.94 -5.08
CA ALA A 30 -8.65 -14.02 -4.21
C ALA A 30 -8.24 -12.57 -4.45
N TRP A 31 -6.94 -12.30 -4.61
CA TRP A 31 -6.46 -10.96 -4.92
C TRP A 31 -6.92 -10.46 -6.29
N GLN A 32 -6.99 -11.35 -7.28
CA GLN A 32 -7.52 -11.00 -8.60
C GLN A 32 -8.99 -10.54 -8.49
N GLN A 33 -9.80 -11.23 -7.68
CA GLN A 33 -11.19 -10.84 -7.45
C GLN A 33 -11.30 -9.49 -6.74
N ILE A 34 -10.49 -9.25 -5.73
CA ILE A 34 -10.46 -7.99 -5.01
C ILE A 34 -10.04 -6.86 -5.95
N GLN A 35 -8.99 -7.06 -6.73
CA GLN A 35 -8.50 -6.06 -7.67
C GLN A 35 -9.56 -5.69 -8.71
N SER A 36 -10.26 -6.69 -9.26
CA SER A 36 -11.35 -6.45 -10.21
C SER A 36 -12.48 -5.64 -9.58
N SER A 37 -12.81 -5.94 -8.33
CA SER A 37 -13.84 -5.20 -7.58
C SER A 37 -13.42 -3.74 -7.34
N ILE A 38 -12.15 -3.52 -7.00
CA ILE A 38 -11.59 -2.18 -6.81
C ILE A 38 -11.69 -1.37 -8.11
N ILE A 39 -11.27 -1.94 -9.21
CA ILE A 39 -11.31 -1.28 -10.52
C ILE A 39 -12.74 -0.94 -10.93
N LYS A 40 -13.66 -1.87 -10.69
CA LYS A 40 -15.06 -1.70 -11.06
C LYS A 40 -15.76 -0.61 -10.25
N ASN A 41 -15.53 -0.59 -8.93
CA ASN A 41 -16.27 0.25 -8.01
C ASN A 41 -15.57 1.58 -7.69
N GLY A 42 -14.30 1.72 -8.07
CA GLY A 42 -13.50 2.90 -7.76
C GLY A 42 -13.09 2.97 -6.29
N ILE A 43 -12.51 4.09 -5.92
CA ILE A 43 -12.07 4.37 -4.56
C ILE A 43 -12.93 5.47 -3.95
N VAL A 44 -13.15 5.38 -2.64
CA VAL A 44 -13.96 6.34 -1.89
C VAL A 44 -13.14 6.85 -0.71
N ALA A 45 -13.14 8.17 -0.53
CA ALA A 45 -12.48 8.79 0.62
C ALA A 45 -13.12 8.29 1.93
N GLN A 46 -12.28 8.00 2.90
CA GLN A 46 -12.71 7.52 4.21
C GLN A 46 -12.83 8.68 5.18
N ASN A 47 -13.77 8.56 6.11
CA ASN A 47 -13.89 9.49 7.21
C ASN A 47 -12.91 9.10 8.31
N ILE A 48 -11.62 9.31 8.02
CA ILE A 48 -10.52 8.94 8.91
C ILE A 48 -9.93 10.22 9.50
N LYS A 49 -9.87 10.25 10.83
CA LYS A 49 -9.21 11.33 11.54
C LYS A 49 -7.71 11.10 11.47
N THR A 50 -7.00 11.98 10.77
CA THR A 50 -5.55 11.85 10.59
C THR A 50 -4.80 12.89 11.41
N PRO A 51 -3.65 12.55 12.00
CA PRO A 51 -2.81 13.51 12.71
C PRO A 51 -2.00 14.41 11.77
N VAL A 52 -2.00 14.09 10.47
CA VAL A 52 -1.28 14.83 9.43
C VAL A 52 -2.26 15.20 8.32
N ALA A 53 -1.91 16.21 7.53
CA ALA A 53 -2.69 16.64 6.37
C ALA A 53 -4.18 16.84 6.69
N VAL A 54 -4.47 17.54 7.78
CA VAL A 54 -5.84 17.85 8.23
C VAL A 54 -6.60 18.52 7.09
N GLY A 55 -7.82 18.03 6.81
CA GLY A 55 -8.67 18.53 5.74
C GLY A 55 -8.48 17.84 4.39
N LYS A 56 -7.45 17.02 4.20
CA LYS A 56 -7.29 16.22 2.99
C LYS A 56 -8.13 14.95 3.03
N LYS A 57 -8.60 14.53 1.87
CA LYS A 57 -9.32 13.26 1.73
C LYS A 57 -8.32 12.11 1.88
N CYS A 58 -8.56 11.23 2.86
CA CYS A 58 -7.79 10.03 3.08
C CYS A 58 -8.52 8.83 2.50
N TYR A 59 -7.88 8.12 1.57
CA TYR A 59 -8.46 6.94 0.94
C TYR A 59 -8.10 5.64 1.66
N TYR A 60 -6.97 5.61 2.35
CA TYR A 60 -6.52 4.39 3.00
C TYR A 60 -5.51 4.70 4.10
N THR A 61 -5.55 3.91 5.17
CA THR A 61 -4.53 3.94 6.22
C THR A 61 -4.27 2.53 6.73
N THR A 62 -3.03 2.23 7.04
CA THR A 62 -2.64 0.94 7.58
C THR A 62 -1.27 1.02 8.25
N SER A 63 -1.00 0.03 9.09
CA SER A 63 0.34 -0.14 9.67
C SER A 63 1.26 -0.82 8.66
N VAL A 64 2.48 -0.32 8.56
CA VAL A 64 3.51 -0.87 7.67
C VAL A 64 4.85 -0.96 8.40
N GLY A 65 5.77 -1.73 7.84
CA GLY A 65 7.18 -1.68 8.21
C GLY A 65 7.96 -1.02 7.08
N ILE A 66 8.73 0.00 7.40
CA ILE A 66 9.63 0.64 6.42
C ILE A 66 10.85 -0.26 6.25
N VAL A 67 11.09 -0.71 5.01
CA VAL A 67 12.14 -1.66 4.69
C VAL A 67 13.22 -1.00 3.87
N LYS A 68 14.47 -1.13 4.31
CA LYS A 68 15.63 -0.63 3.55
C LYS A 68 16.17 -1.72 2.65
N GLN A 69 16.58 -1.32 1.45
CA GLN A 69 17.34 -2.19 0.56
C GLN A 69 18.81 -2.09 0.94
N ARG A 70 19.45 -3.24 1.18
CA ARG A 70 20.85 -3.32 1.56
C ARG A 70 21.63 -4.17 0.56
N THR A 71 22.95 -4.11 0.62
CA THR A 71 23.83 -4.92 -0.23
C THR A 71 24.73 -5.78 0.65
N ALA A 72 24.78 -7.06 0.34
CA ALA A 72 25.69 -8.00 0.97
C ALA A 72 26.29 -8.91 -0.12
N ASN A 73 27.62 -9.06 -0.13
CA ASN A 73 28.34 -9.87 -1.12
C ASN A 73 27.98 -9.50 -2.58
N GLY A 74 27.79 -8.19 -2.85
CA GLY A 74 27.43 -7.69 -4.17
C GLY A 74 25.97 -7.89 -4.56
N LYS A 75 25.15 -8.49 -3.69
CA LYS A 75 23.74 -8.73 -3.95
C LYS A 75 22.87 -7.81 -3.13
N LYS A 76 21.83 -7.25 -3.75
CA LYS A 76 20.85 -6.43 -3.07
C LYS A 76 19.77 -7.31 -2.43
N TYR A 77 19.33 -6.92 -1.22
CA TYR A 77 18.24 -7.59 -0.53
C TYR A 77 17.45 -6.58 0.28
N PHE A 78 16.19 -6.94 0.61
CA PHE A 78 15.34 -6.12 1.46
C PHE A 78 15.46 -6.60 2.91
N ASP A 79 15.81 -5.67 3.81
CA ASP A 79 16.05 -5.97 5.22
C ASP A 79 14.72 -5.96 5.99
N ILE A 80 13.89 -6.97 5.76
CA ILE A 80 12.56 -7.08 6.37
C ILE A 80 12.66 -7.26 7.89
N LYS A 81 13.70 -7.97 8.35
CA LYS A 81 13.91 -8.26 9.76
C LYS A 81 14.04 -6.98 10.60
N ASN A 82 14.61 -5.93 10.03
CA ASN A 82 14.82 -4.65 10.71
C ASN A 82 13.85 -3.57 10.20
N ALA A 83 12.67 -3.97 9.74
CA ALA A 83 11.65 -3.03 9.28
C ALA A 83 11.23 -2.09 10.42
N GLU A 84 11.18 -0.80 10.13
CA GLU A 84 10.78 0.22 11.09
C GLU A 84 9.25 0.37 11.10
N PRO A 85 8.57 0.18 12.24
CA PRO A 85 7.12 0.35 12.31
C PRO A 85 6.70 1.77 11.96
N ALA A 86 5.66 1.89 11.15
CA ALA A 86 5.10 3.18 10.74
C ALA A 86 3.61 3.06 10.50
N THR A 87 2.93 4.20 10.49
CA THR A 87 1.55 4.30 10.03
C THR A 87 1.53 5.04 8.70
N LEU A 88 0.95 4.40 7.69
CA LEU A 88 0.85 4.93 6.33
C LEU A 88 -0.54 5.52 6.10
N TYR A 89 -0.56 6.70 5.48
CA TYR A 89 -1.79 7.37 5.04
C TYR A 89 -1.69 7.64 3.54
N ILE A 90 -2.72 7.27 2.79
CA ILE A 90 -2.80 7.54 1.35
C ILE A 90 -3.89 8.57 1.13
N PHE A 91 -3.48 9.77 0.70
CA PHE A 91 -4.38 10.88 0.40
C PHE A 91 -4.62 11.02 -1.11
N GLU A 92 -5.41 12.00 -1.48
CA GLU A 92 -5.74 12.25 -2.89
C GLU A 92 -4.55 12.64 -3.76
N ASP A 93 -3.50 13.21 -3.17
CA ASP A 93 -2.34 13.73 -3.91
C ASP A 93 -0.99 13.28 -3.31
N THR A 94 -0.98 12.78 -2.08
CA THR A 94 0.25 12.41 -1.37
C THR A 94 0.11 11.06 -0.68
N MET A 95 1.25 10.41 -0.51
CA MET A 95 1.43 9.28 0.39
C MET A 95 2.30 9.77 1.54
N GLU A 96 1.83 9.59 2.78
CA GLU A 96 2.51 10.10 3.97
C GLU A 96 2.62 9.00 5.01
N TRP A 97 3.72 8.98 5.74
CA TRP A 97 3.87 8.01 6.83
C TRP A 97 4.57 8.62 8.03
N ILE A 98 4.21 8.10 9.18
CA ILE A 98 4.74 8.52 10.48
C ILE A 98 5.41 7.31 11.13
N ALA A 99 6.71 7.47 11.42
CA ALA A 99 7.52 6.55 12.19
C ALA A 99 8.15 7.34 13.34
N GLN A 100 9.47 7.42 13.42
CA GLN A 100 10.15 8.35 14.31
C GLN A 100 10.06 9.79 13.80
N GLY A 101 9.84 9.95 12.50
CA GLY A 101 9.61 11.22 11.84
C GLY A 101 8.45 11.12 10.89
N HIS A 102 8.09 12.22 10.28
CA HIS A 102 7.02 12.31 9.28
C HIS A 102 7.63 12.49 7.90
N ARG A 103 7.20 11.69 6.94
CA ARG A 103 7.64 11.81 5.56
C ARG A 103 6.43 11.85 4.61
N THR A 104 6.56 12.64 3.55
CA THR A 104 5.52 12.86 2.55
C THR A 104 6.13 12.76 1.16
N ILE A 105 5.44 12.07 0.25
CA ILE A 105 5.79 12.09 -1.17
C ILE A 105 4.56 12.37 -2.01
N PRO A 106 4.68 13.18 -3.08
CA PRO A 106 3.60 13.31 -4.06
C PRO A 106 3.38 11.98 -4.79
N ILE A 107 2.14 11.56 -4.91
CA ILE A 107 1.79 10.33 -5.63
C ILE A 107 2.19 10.43 -7.11
N SER A 108 2.17 11.65 -7.67
CA SER A 108 2.58 11.89 -9.05
C SER A 108 4.05 11.57 -9.35
N ARG A 109 4.89 11.48 -8.32
CA ARG A 109 6.31 11.12 -8.49
C ARG A 109 6.53 9.62 -8.61
N ILE A 110 5.54 8.80 -8.31
CA ILE A 110 5.66 7.35 -8.38
C ILE A 110 5.57 6.94 -9.86
N ILE A 111 6.65 6.35 -10.38
CA ILE A 111 6.70 5.92 -11.79
C ILE A 111 6.54 4.41 -11.95
N LYS A 112 6.78 3.63 -10.89
CA LYS A 112 6.62 2.18 -10.94
C LYS A 112 6.32 1.64 -9.55
N ILE A 113 5.49 0.61 -9.48
CA ILE A 113 5.14 -0.08 -8.25
C ILE A 113 5.42 -1.58 -8.46
N ASN A 114 6.25 -2.16 -7.61
CA ASN A 114 6.55 -3.58 -7.61
C ASN A 114 5.96 -4.22 -6.37
N ILE A 115 5.57 -5.48 -6.48
CA ILE A 115 5.10 -6.25 -5.34
C ILE A 115 5.79 -7.61 -5.31
N SER A 116 6.10 -8.08 -4.11
CA SER A 116 6.73 -9.38 -3.91
C SER A 116 5.78 -10.53 -4.24
N THR A 117 6.34 -11.72 -4.46
CA THR A 117 5.55 -12.90 -4.81
C THR A 117 4.62 -13.35 -3.71
N ASP A 118 4.94 -13.03 -2.44
CA ASP A 118 4.09 -13.34 -1.29
C ASP A 118 3.08 -12.22 -0.98
N TYR A 119 3.05 -11.15 -1.79
CA TYR A 119 2.16 -9.99 -1.64
C TYR A 119 2.33 -9.22 -0.33
N LYS A 120 3.48 -9.28 0.30
CA LYS A 120 3.72 -8.61 1.59
C LYS A 120 4.68 -7.43 1.52
N LEU A 121 5.43 -7.29 0.42
CA LEU A 121 6.36 -6.18 0.22
C LEU A 121 6.00 -5.40 -1.03
N VAL A 122 5.66 -4.13 -0.86
CA VAL A 122 5.40 -3.20 -1.97
C VAL A 122 6.53 -2.19 -2.05
N SER A 123 7.02 -1.94 -3.27
CA SER A 123 8.13 -1.03 -3.52
C SER A 123 7.72 0.03 -4.53
N PHE A 124 8.02 1.28 -4.20
CA PHE A 124 7.71 2.44 -5.04
C PHE A 124 9.00 3.02 -5.61
N ILE A 125 9.06 3.12 -6.92
CA ILE A 125 10.17 3.75 -7.63
C ILE A 125 9.73 5.16 -8.00
N LEU A 126 10.52 6.14 -7.54
CA LEU A 126 10.21 7.54 -7.70
C LEU A 126 11.07 8.17 -8.78
N ARG A 127 10.49 9.17 -9.45
CA ARG A 127 11.21 9.97 -10.45
C ARG A 127 12.38 10.71 -9.80
N ASN A 128 13.55 10.60 -10.41
CA ASN A 128 14.78 11.29 -9.97
C ASN A 128 15.30 10.84 -8.60
N GLU A 129 14.92 9.65 -8.12
CA GLU A 129 15.47 9.06 -6.92
C GLU A 129 16.08 7.70 -7.20
N ALA A 130 17.29 7.47 -6.68
CA ALA A 130 18.00 6.21 -6.85
C ALA A 130 17.45 5.10 -5.95
N ALA A 131 17.00 5.47 -4.74
CA ALA A 131 16.50 4.51 -3.77
C ALA A 131 14.98 4.37 -3.88
N SER A 132 14.49 3.13 -3.82
CA SER A 132 13.06 2.85 -3.73
C SER A 132 12.55 3.05 -2.31
N ILE A 133 11.24 3.28 -2.19
CA ILE A 133 10.54 3.28 -0.90
C ILE A 133 9.80 1.95 -0.79
N ASN A 134 10.03 1.23 0.30
CA ASN A 134 9.57 -0.14 0.45
C ASN A 134 8.79 -0.30 1.75
N PHE A 135 7.58 -0.85 1.65
CA PHE A 135 6.76 -1.14 2.82
C PHE A 135 6.43 -2.62 2.90
N TYR A 136 6.67 -3.19 4.06
CA TYR A 136 6.25 -4.55 4.39
C TYR A 136 4.93 -4.49 5.15
N SER A 137 3.92 -5.16 4.64
CA SER A 137 2.59 -5.14 5.22
C SER A 137 1.77 -6.32 4.70
N THR A 138 0.93 -6.88 5.55
CA THR A 138 -0.07 -7.85 5.09
C THR A 138 -1.08 -7.22 4.12
N GLU A 139 -1.11 -5.89 4.03
CA GLU A 139 -2.00 -5.14 3.14
C GLU A 139 -1.28 -4.53 1.92
N ALA A 140 -0.06 -4.99 1.64
CA ALA A 140 0.75 -4.44 0.55
C ALA A 140 0.05 -4.50 -0.81
N LYS A 141 -0.68 -5.58 -1.09
CA LYS A 141 -1.42 -5.73 -2.36
C LYS A 141 -2.53 -4.70 -2.50
N ILE A 142 -3.19 -4.35 -1.41
CA ILE A 142 -4.22 -3.31 -1.42
C ILE A 142 -3.60 -1.96 -1.76
N ILE A 143 -2.47 -1.65 -1.14
CA ILE A 143 -1.72 -0.41 -1.42
C ILE A 143 -1.35 -0.35 -2.89
N GLN A 144 -0.84 -1.44 -3.45
CA GLN A 144 -0.50 -1.52 -4.87
C GLN A 144 -1.71 -1.23 -5.77
N CYS A 145 -2.90 -1.70 -5.39
CA CYS A 145 -4.09 -1.52 -6.21
C CYS A 145 -4.66 -0.11 -6.13
N ILE A 146 -4.55 0.55 -4.99
CA ILE A 146 -5.16 1.87 -4.75
C ILE A 146 -4.38 2.98 -5.45
N ILE A 147 -3.05 2.95 -5.40
CA ILE A 147 -2.21 4.05 -5.91
C ILE A 147 -2.48 4.37 -7.40
N PRO A 148 -2.52 3.38 -8.32
CA PRO A 148 -2.81 3.68 -9.73
C PRO A 148 -4.18 4.30 -9.95
N LEU A 149 -5.18 3.96 -9.14
CA LEU A 149 -6.52 4.53 -9.24
C LEU A 149 -6.51 6.02 -8.88
N ILE A 150 -5.75 6.39 -7.85
CA ILE A 150 -5.59 7.79 -7.46
C ILE A 150 -4.88 8.55 -8.57
N GLN A 151 -3.81 7.99 -9.13
CA GLN A 151 -3.08 8.60 -10.24
C GLN A 151 -3.98 8.84 -11.44
N LYS A 152 -4.84 7.88 -11.77
CA LYS A 152 -5.77 7.97 -12.89
C LYS A 152 -6.82 9.06 -12.69
N GLU A 153 -7.35 9.21 -11.49
CA GLU A 153 -8.35 10.25 -11.20
C GLU A 153 -7.80 11.67 -11.32
N ARG A 154 -6.49 11.85 -11.17
CA ARG A 154 -5.85 13.17 -11.25
C ARG A 154 -5.42 13.55 -12.67
N MET A 155 -5.51 12.64 -13.60
CA MET A 155 -5.23 12.90 -15.02
C MET A 155 -6.51 13.39 -15.71
#